data_0c946cffbb4642acb00c447935d3bde1
#
_entry.id   0c946cffbb4642acb00c447935d3bde1
#
_cell.length_a   1.000
_cell.length_b   1.000
_cell.length_c   1.000
_cell.angle_alpha   90.00
_cell.angle_beta   90.00
_cell.angle_gamma   90.00
#
_symmetry.space_group_name_H-M   'P 1'
#
loop_
_entity.id
_entity.type
_entity.pdbx_description
1 polymer ?
#
loop_
_entity_poly.entity_id
_entity_poly.type
_entity_poly.pdbx_seq_one_letter_code
_entity_poly.pdbx_strand_id
1 'polypeptide(L)'
;CLNSMKKSLILVDGTSYLYRAFHALPPLSNSKGEPTGAVYGVISMLRKLIKETQPEYIAVVFDAKGKTFREELYSAYKAHRPTMPDELQQQIEPLYAIVRSLGLATIIHPGVEADDVIGTLAECALQQHLSVLISTGDKDFAQLVGEQISLVNTMTNTQLDRQGVIDKFGVSPEQITDYLSLIGDSVDN
;
A
#
# COMPACT_ATOMS: atom_id res chain seq x y z
N CYS A 1 32.97 -16.88 1.01
CA CYS A 1 31.52 -16.90 1.27
C CYS A 1 30.94 -15.72 0.52
N LEU A 2 30.34 -15.96 -0.64
CA LEU A 2 29.50 -15.00 -1.35
C LEU A 2 28.29 -14.74 -0.44
N ASN A 3 28.22 -13.53 0.08
CA ASN A 3 27.02 -13.02 0.74
C ASN A 3 25.95 -13.02 -0.36
N SER A 4 25.10 -14.04 -0.40
CA SER A 4 23.92 -14.08 -1.25
C SER A 4 23.09 -12.90 -0.83
N MET A 5 23.14 -11.79 -1.57
CA MET A 5 22.21 -10.68 -1.38
C MET A 5 20.82 -11.30 -1.52
N LYS A 6 20.06 -11.34 -0.42
CA LYS A 6 18.69 -11.82 -0.43
C LYS A 6 17.94 -10.96 -1.45
N LYS A 7 17.44 -11.58 -2.51
CA LYS A 7 16.59 -10.91 -3.47
C LYS A 7 15.38 -10.35 -2.76
N SER A 8 15.07 -9.09 -3.01
CA SER A 8 14.00 -8.38 -2.31
C SER A 8 12.94 -7.87 -3.28
N LEU A 9 11.69 -8.01 -2.88
CA LEU A 9 10.53 -7.44 -3.54
C LEU A 9 9.93 -6.35 -2.65
N ILE A 10 9.68 -5.18 -3.22
CA ILE A 10 8.87 -4.15 -2.57
C ILE A 10 7.47 -4.13 -3.21
N LEU A 11 6.47 -4.24 -2.36
CA LEU A 11 5.06 -4.06 -2.72
C LEU A 11 4.59 -2.74 -2.13
N VAL A 12 4.18 -1.83 -2.98
CA VAL A 12 3.70 -0.51 -2.56
C VAL A 12 2.18 -0.48 -2.68
N ASP A 13 1.53 -0.15 -1.59
CA ASP A 13 0.11 0.19 -1.55
C ASP A 13 -0.09 1.58 -2.16
N GLY A 14 -0.36 1.61 -3.46
CA GLY A 14 -0.48 2.82 -4.24
C GLY A 14 -1.73 3.61 -3.88
N THR A 15 -2.81 2.94 -3.51
CA THR A 15 -4.06 3.59 -3.08
C THR A 15 -3.85 4.32 -1.75
N SER A 16 -3.22 3.68 -0.78
CA SER A 16 -2.86 4.32 0.49
C SER A 16 -1.94 5.52 0.26
N TYR A 17 -0.95 5.40 -0.62
CA TYR A 17 -0.06 6.51 -0.99
C TYR A 17 -0.83 7.68 -1.61
N LEU A 18 -1.78 7.38 -2.51
CA LEU A 18 -2.59 8.38 -3.21
C LEU A 18 -3.43 9.22 -2.24
N TYR A 19 -4.23 8.55 -1.40
CA TYR A 19 -5.06 9.23 -0.40
C TYR A 19 -4.23 10.03 0.60
N ARG A 20 -3.13 9.45 1.04
CA ARG A 20 -2.23 10.07 1.99
C ARG A 20 -1.57 11.33 1.42
N ALA A 21 -1.09 11.28 0.18
CA ALA A 21 -0.52 12.42 -0.51
C ALA A 21 -1.56 13.54 -0.69
N PHE A 22 -2.80 13.17 -1.04
CA PHE A 22 -3.89 14.10 -1.21
C PHE A 22 -4.22 14.87 0.07
N HIS A 23 -4.28 14.19 1.21
CA HIS A 23 -4.61 14.83 2.49
C HIS A 23 -3.43 15.53 3.17
N ALA A 24 -2.20 15.14 2.87
CA ALA A 24 -1.01 15.71 3.53
C ALA A 24 -0.48 16.98 2.86
N LEU A 25 -0.77 17.18 1.58
CA LEU A 25 -0.23 18.31 0.83
C LEU A 25 -1.29 19.40 0.61
N PRO A 26 -0.87 20.66 0.54
CA PRO A 26 -1.77 21.73 0.12
C PRO A 26 -2.24 21.50 -1.32
N PRO A 27 -3.37 22.12 -1.73
CA PRO A 27 -3.83 22.04 -3.12
C PRO A 27 -2.77 22.60 -4.06
N LEU A 28 -2.13 21.71 -4.84
CA LEU A 28 -1.18 22.07 -5.88
C LEU A 28 -1.84 21.87 -7.24
N SER A 29 -1.59 22.77 -8.16
CA SER A 29 -2.07 22.69 -9.54
C SER A 29 -0.96 23.05 -10.52
N ASN A 30 -1.09 22.58 -11.77
CA ASN A 30 -0.22 22.97 -12.85
C ASN A 30 -0.65 24.34 -13.45
N SER A 31 0.05 24.81 -14.48
CA SER A 31 -0.24 26.08 -15.17
C SER A 31 -1.61 26.13 -15.86
N LYS A 32 -2.28 24.98 -16.03
CA LYS A 32 -3.62 24.85 -16.60
C LYS A 32 -4.72 24.80 -15.52
N GLY A 33 -4.34 24.83 -14.24
CA GLY A 33 -5.26 24.69 -13.11
C GLY A 33 -5.64 23.25 -12.77
N GLU A 34 -5.02 22.24 -13.39
CA GLU A 34 -5.29 20.83 -13.10
C GLU A 34 -4.61 20.44 -11.78
N PRO A 35 -5.29 19.69 -10.88
CA PRO A 35 -4.73 19.30 -9.59
C PRO A 35 -3.58 18.31 -9.77
N THR A 36 -2.48 18.52 -9.02
CA THR A 36 -1.25 17.71 -9.13
C THR A 36 -0.65 17.29 -7.79
N GLY A 37 -1.23 17.72 -6.68
CA GLY A 37 -0.67 17.51 -5.34
C GLY A 37 -0.49 16.04 -4.99
N ALA A 38 -1.51 15.21 -5.22
CA ALA A 38 -1.44 13.79 -4.94
C ALA A 38 -0.40 13.07 -5.82
N VAL A 39 -0.35 13.40 -7.12
CA VAL A 39 0.68 12.87 -8.04
C VAL A 39 2.08 13.21 -7.55
N TYR A 40 2.32 14.49 -7.23
CA TYR A 40 3.61 14.94 -6.72
C TYR A 40 4.01 14.20 -5.44
N GLY A 41 3.08 14.06 -4.50
CA GLY A 41 3.33 13.38 -3.23
C GLY A 41 3.66 11.89 -3.41
N VAL A 42 2.86 11.18 -4.21
CA VAL A 42 3.11 9.74 -4.49
C VAL A 42 4.47 9.55 -5.15
N ILE A 43 4.78 10.31 -6.19
CA ILE A 43 6.07 10.19 -6.90
C ILE A 43 7.25 10.53 -5.97
N SER A 44 7.09 11.53 -5.10
CA SER A 44 8.11 11.88 -4.12
C SER A 44 8.36 10.75 -3.11
N MET A 45 7.30 10.12 -2.60
CA MET A 45 7.39 8.96 -1.70
C MET A 45 8.03 7.75 -2.39
N LEU A 46 7.64 7.43 -3.63
CA LEU A 46 8.22 6.34 -4.41
C LEU A 46 9.72 6.56 -4.65
N ARG A 47 10.11 7.77 -5.05
CA ARG A 47 11.53 8.11 -5.25
C ARG A 47 12.35 7.97 -3.97
N LYS A 48 11.80 8.42 -2.84
CA LYS A 48 12.45 8.25 -1.53
C LYS A 48 12.63 6.77 -1.21
N LEU A 49 11.55 5.98 -1.30
CA LEU A 49 11.56 4.56 -1.01
C LEU A 49 12.60 3.81 -1.86
N ILE A 50 12.59 4.02 -3.18
CA ILE A 50 13.54 3.38 -4.11
C ILE A 50 14.99 3.76 -3.78
N LYS A 51 15.24 5.04 -3.47
CA LYS A 51 16.58 5.52 -3.13
C LYS A 51 17.11 4.90 -1.84
N GLU A 52 16.25 4.73 -0.84
CA GLU A 52 16.62 4.20 0.48
C GLU A 52 16.79 2.68 0.48
N THR A 53 15.95 1.97 -0.29
CA THR A 53 15.89 0.50 -0.26
C THR A 53 16.65 -0.18 -1.40
N GLN A 54 16.81 0.49 -2.54
CA GLN A 54 17.43 -0.06 -3.75
C GLN A 54 16.95 -1.48 -4.09
N PRO A 55 15.63 -1.68 -4.28
CA PRO A 55 15.05 -3.00 -4.43
C PRO A 55 15.46 -3.67 -5.74
N GLU A 56 15.52 -5.01 -5.75
CA GLU A 56 15.68 -5.77 -6.99
C GLU A 56 14.37 -5.79 -7.79
N TYR A 57 13.25 -5.92 -7.08
CA TYR A 57 11.90 -5.89 -7.66
C TYR A 57 11.01 -4.92 -6.90
N ILE A 58 10.17 -4.20 -7.63
CA ILE A 58 9.17 -3.29 -7.06
C ILE A 58 7.89 -3.32 -7.88
N ALA A 59 6.75 -3.38 -7.20
CA ALA A 59 5.45 -3.21 -7.80
C ALA A 59 4.60 -2.22 -7.00
N VAL A 60 3.82 -1.41 -7.70
CA VAL A 60 2.84 -0.48 -7.13
C VAL A 60 1.46 -1.02 -7.44
N VAL A 61 0.69 -1.32 -6.41
CA VAL A 61 -0.63 -1.91 -6.51
C VAL A 61 -1.67 -0.85 -6.19
N PHE A 62 -2.69 -0.74 -7.03
CA PHE A 62 -3.80 0.18 -6.85
C PHE A 62 -5.13 -0.57 -6.90
N ASP A 63 -6.11 -0.04 -6.18
CA ASP A 63 -7.48 -0.51 -6.30
C ASP A 63 -8.02 -0.25 -7.71
N ALA A 64 -8.74 -1.22 -8.24
CA ALA A 64 -9.49 -1.04 -9.48
C ALA A 64 -10.79 -0.27 -9.23
N LYS A 65 -11.29 0.37 -10.27
CA LYS A 65 -12.65 0.93 -10.24
C LYS A 65 -13.69 -0.19 -10.26
N GLY A 66 -14.75 -0.03 -9.50
CA GLY A 66 -15.88 -0.96 -9.49
C GLY A 66 -16.01 -1.69 -8.16
N LYS A 67 -16.99 -2.57 -8.10
CA LYS A 67 -17.28 -3.36 -6.90
C LYS A 67 -16.27 -4.49 -6.73
N THR A 68 -15.98 -4.78 -5.48
CA THR A 68 -15.18 -5.94 -5.10
C THR A 68 -16.09 -7.08 -4.67
N PHE A 69 -15.56 -8.29 -4.62
CA PHE A 69 -16.30 -9.46 -4.14
C PHE A 69 -16.85 -9.28 -2.71
N ARG A 70 -16.18 -8.45 -1.87
CA ARG A 70 -16.65 -8.16 -0.50
C ARG A 70 -17.96 -7.39 -0.49
N GLU A 71 -18.16 -6.46 -1.42
CA GLU A 71 -19.41 -5.73 -1.57
C GLU A 71 -20.54 -6.63 -2.11
N GLU A 72 -20.20 -7.65 -2.90
CA GLU A 72 -21.14 -8.67 -3.35
C GLU A 72 -21.59 -9.59 -2.21
N LEU A 73 -20.65 -9.97 -1.33
CA LEU A 73 -20.95 -10.79 -0.15
C LEU A 73 -21.67 -10.02 0.95
N TYR A 74 -21.33 -8.75 1.14
CA TYR A 74 -21.89 -7.90 2.18
C TYR A 74 -22.08 -6.46 1.67
N SER A 75 -23.28 -6.12 1.30
CA SER A 75 -23.59 -4.82 0.67
C SER A 75 -23.35 -3.59 1.55
N ALA A 76 -23.26 -3.77 2.87
CA ALA A 76 -22.91 -2.69 3.81
C ALA A 76 -21.38 -2.50 3.97
N TYR A 77 -20.57 -3.36 3.35
CA TYR A 77 -19.11 -3.24 3.41
C TYR A 77 -18.66 -1.90 2.81
N LYS A 78 -17.95 -1.11 3.61
CA LYS A 78 -17.46 0.22 3.24
C LYS A 78 -18.52 1.21 2.71
N ALA A 79 -19.83 0.90 2.89
CA ALA A 79 -20.93 1.71 2.36
C ALA A 79 -20.97 3.15 2.92
N HIS A 80 -20.35 3.40 4.06
CA HIS A 80 -20.28 4.71 4.69
C HIS A 80 -19.07 5.54 4.27
N ARG A 81 -18.16 4.96 3.47
CA ARG A 81 -17.01 5.71 2.98
C ARG A 81 -17.45 6.83 2.05
N PRO A 82 -16.96 8.06 2.24
CA PRO A 82 -17.27 9.15 1.32
C PRO A 82 -16.77 8.82 -0.08
N THR A 83 -17.46 9.34 -1.09
CA THR A 83 -17.00 9.25 -2.48
C THR A 83 -15.66 9.95 -2.64
N MET A 84 -14.82 9.41 -3.51
CA MET A 84 -13.53 10.03 -3.82
C MET A 84 -13.75 11.45 -4.35
N PRO A 85 -13.04 12.47 -3.80
CA PRO A 85 -13.12 13.83 -4.31
C PRO A 85 -12.74 13.93 -5.80
N ASP A 86 -13.43 14.76 -6.56
CA ASP A 86 -13.19 14.93 -8.00
C ASP A 86 -11.75 15.36 -8.30
N GLU A 87 -11.16 16.22 -7.45
CA GLU A 87 -9.76 16.66 -7.57
C GLU A 87 -8.77 15.50 -7.39
N LEU A 88 -9.11 14.50 -6.59
CA LEU A 88 -8.30 13.30 -6.45
C LEU A 88 -8.52 12.36 -7.63
N GLN A 89 -9.76 12.20 -8.07
CA GLN A 89 -10.11 11.32 -9.20
C GLN A 89 -9.41 11.75 -10.49
N GLN A 90 -9.29 13.05 -10.75
CA GLN A 90 -8.58 13.61 -11.91
C GLN A 90 -7.09 13.26 -11.93
N GLN A 91 -6.48 12.96 -10.79
CA GLN A 91 -5.06 12.68 -10.66
C GLN A 91 -4.72 11.18 -10.84
N ILE A 92 -5.70 10.29 -10.90
CA ILE A 92 -5.47 8.83 -10.96
C ILE A 92 -4.79 8.43 -12.27
N GLU A 93 -5.38 8.74 -13.42
CA GLU A 93 -4.82 8.35 -14.72
C GLU A 93 -3.44 8.99 -14.98
N PRO A 94 -3.23 10.29 -14.70
CA PRO A 94 -1.89 10.88 -14.76
C PRO A 94 -0.88 10.17 -13.86
N LEU A 95 -1.28 9.79 -12.64
CA LEU A 95 -0.41 9.04 -11.73
C LEU A 95 -0.01 7.69 -12.32
N TYR A 96 -0.98 6.91 -12.81
CA TYR A 96 -0.71 5.60 -13.43
C TYR A 96 0.24 5.72 -14.62
N ALA A 97 0.03 6.73 -15.47
CA ALA A 97 0.89 7.00 -16.62
C ALA A 97 2.34 7.31 -16.19
N ILE A 98 2.52 8.12 -15.15
CA ILE A 98 3.84 8.49 -14.64
C ILE A 98 4.52 7.28 -14.00
N VAL A 99 3.82 6.51 -13.15
CA VAL A 99 4.39 5.32 -12.48
C VAL A 99 4.88 4.30 -13.52
N ARG A 100 4.08 4.05 -14.56
CA ARG A 100 4.48 3.17 -15.69
C ARG A 100 5.67 3.74 -16.47
N SER A 101 5.69 5.05 -16.71
CA SER A 101 6.79 5.71 -17.43
C SER A 101 8.11 5.69 -16.66
N LEU A 102 8.05 5.55 -15.33
CA LEU A 102 9.22 5.32 -14.49
C LEU A 102 9.74 3.87 -14.55
N GLY A 103 9.09 3.00 -15.32
CA GLY A 103 9.45 1.59 -15.44
C GLY A 103 9.00 0.72 -14.26
N LEU A 104 8.11 1.23 -13.40
CA LEU A 104 7.60 0.50 -12.25
C LEU A 104 6.41 -0.39 -12.66
N ALA A 105 6.42 -1.64 -12.19
CA ALA A 105 5.29 -2.54 -12.37
C ALA A 105 4.06 -1.93 -11.67
N THR A 106 2.98 -1.71 -12.44
CA THR A 106 1.74 -1.13 -11.95
C THR A 106 0.64 -2.17 -12.06
N ILE A 107 0.09 -2.59 -10.93
CA ILE A 107 -0.88 -3.68 -10.84
C ILE A 107 -2.23 -3.10 -10.40
N ILE A 108 -3.26 -3.39 -11.19
CA ILE A 108 -4.65 -2.99 -10.94
C ILE A 108 -5.51 -4.18 -11.33
N HIS A 109 -6.16 -4.83 -10.37
CA HIS A 109 -6.93 -6.04 -10.63
C HIS A 109 -8.40 -5.81 -10.31
N PRO A 110 -9.32 -5.92 -11.30
CA PRO A 110 -10.75 -5.75 -11.06
C PRO A 110 -11.33 -6.83 -10.13
N GLY A 111 -12.32 -6.44 -9.34
CA GLY A 111 -13.09 -7.36 -8.49
C GLY A 111 -12.47 -7.70 -7.14
N VAL A 112 -11.23 -7.29 -6.90
CA VAL A 112 -10.51 -7.48 -5.63
C VAL A 112 -9.89 -6.16 -5.16
N GLU A 113 -9.57 -6.05 -3.90
CA GLU A 113 -8.89 -4.88 -3.34
C GLU A 113 -7.36 -4.98 -3.54
N ALA A 114 -6.68 -3.83 -3.53
CA ALA A 114 -5.22 -3.79 -3.60
C ALA A 114 -4.57 -4.65 -2.51
N ASP A 115 -5.18 -4.70 -1.33
CA ASP A 115 -4.73 -5.48 -0.18
C ASP A 115 -4.67 -6.98 -0.47
N ASP A 116 -5.70 -7.52 -1.16
CA ASP A 116 -5.74 -8.92 -1.57
C ASP A 116 -4.63 -9.25 -2.56
N VAL A 117 -4.38 -8.33 -3.50
CA VAL A 117 -3.32 -8.46 -4.49
C VAL A 117 -1.95 -8.41 -3.82
N ILE A 118 -1.73 -7.46 -2.91
CA ILE A 118 -0.47 -7.34 -2.16
C ILE A 118 -0.22 -8.59 -1.32
N GLY A 119 -1.23 -9.06 -0.58
CA GLY A 119 -1.12 -10.28 0.22
C GLY A 119 -0.78 -11.50 -0.63
N THR A 120 -1.46 -11.67 -1.76
CA THR A 120 -1.21 -12.76 -2.72
C THR A 120 0.21 -12.71 -3.28
N LEU A 121 0.66 -11.52 -3.70
CA LEU A 121 2.01 -11.34 -4.24
C LEU A 121 3.09 -11.56 -3.19
N ALA A 122 2.85 -11.14 -1.95
CA ALA A 122 3.76 -11.40 -0.85
C ALA A 122 3.92 -12.90 -0.61
N GLU A 123 2.83 -13.65 -0.58
CA GLU A 123 2.86 -15.11 -0.42
C GLU A 123 3.56 -15.81 -1.59
N CYS A 124 3.27 -15.41 -2.83
CA CYS A 124 3.98 -15.91 -4.01
C CYS A 124 5.49 -15.63 -3.96
N ALA A 125 5.88 -14.48 -3.45
CA ALA A 125 7.29 -14.09 -3.31
C ALA A 125 8.02 -14.96 -2.28
N LEU A 126 7.37 -15.31 -1.16
CA LEU A 126 7.90 -16.24 -0.17
C LEU A 126 8.21 -17.60 -0.78
N GLN A 127 7.33 -18.12 -1.66
CA GLN A 127 7.54 -19.39 -2.37
C GLN A 127 8.77 -19.32 -3.31
N GLN A 128 9.18 -18.13 -3.73
CA GLN A 128 10.39 -17.88 -4.52
C GLN A 128 11.60 -17.49 -3.66
N HIS A 129 11.50 -17.65 -2.34
CA HIS A 129 12.55 -17.29 -1.38
C HIS A 129 12.98 -15.81 -1.43
N LEU A 130 12.05 -14.92 -1.83
CA LEU A 130 12.26 -13.48 -1.78
C LEU A 130 11.90 -12.96 -0.37
N SER A 131 12.65 -11.95 0.09
CA SER A 131 12.16 -11.14 1.20
C SER A 131 11.24 -10.04 0.67
N VAL A 132 10.19 -9.75 1.42
CA VAL A 132 9.16 -8.78 1.01
C VAL A 132 9.12 -7.61 1.98
N LEU A 133 9.15 -6.41 1.42
CA LEU A 133 8.86 -5.18 2.14
C LEU A 133 7.55 -4.60 1.61
N ILE A 134 6.51 -4.57 2.43
CA ILE A 134 5.24 -3.94 2.08
C ILE A 134 5.28 -2.48 2.55
N SER A 135 5.13 -1.56 1.61
CA SER A 135 5.10 -0.13 1.92
C SER A 135 3.66 0.38 1.92
N THR A 136 3.13 0.53 3.12
CA THR A 136 1.74 0.93 3.37
C THR A 136 1.62 1.75 4.65
N GLY A 137 0.49 2.41 4.80
CA GLY A 137 0.08 3.02 6.09
C GLY A 137 -0.99 2.22 6.82
N ASP A 138 -1.49 1.19 6.17
CA ASP A 138 -2.54 0.37 6.73
C ASP A 138 -1.99 -0.60 7.79
N LYS A 139 -2.65 -0.58 8.96
CA LYS A 139 -2.29 -1.44 10.10
C LYS A 139 -2.65 -2.91 9.87
N ASP A 140 -3.61 -3.17 8.99
CA ASP A 140 -4.15 -4.50 8.77
C ASP A 140 -3.12 -5.44 8.12
N PHE A 141 -2.17 -4.87 7.37
CA PHE A 141 -1.02 -5.61 6.86
C PHE A 141 -0.08 -6.17 7.94
N ALA A 142 -0.21 -5.75 9.21
CA ALA A 142 0.58 -6.29 10.30
C ALA A 142 0.37 -7.81 10.47
N GLN A 143 -0.77 -8.35 10.04
CA GLN A 143 -1.05 -9.79 10.02
C GLN A 143 -0.12 -10.60 9.08
N LEU A 144 0.46 -9.95 8.07
CA LEU A 144 1.35 -10.60 7.09
C LEU A 144 2.82 -10.61 7.54
N VAL A 145 3.16 -9.86 8.59
CA VAL A 145 4.54 -9.73 9.06
C VAL A 145 5.08 -11.05 9.57
N GLY A 146 6.29 -11.42 9.15
CA GLY A 146 6.94 -12.66 9.50
C GLY A 146 8.46 -12.58 9.36
N GLU A 147 9.12 -13.72 9.24
CA GLU A 147 10.59 -13.76 9.09
C GLU A 147 11.10 -13.11 7.80
N GLN A 148 10.31 -13.12 6.74
CA GLN A 148 10.67 -12.62 5.41
C GLN A 148 9.78 -11.48 4.93
N ILE A 149 8.72 -11.12 5.68
CA ILE A 149 7.83 -10.00 5.38
C ILE A 149 7.97 -8.95 6.48
N SER A 150 8.20 -7.71 6.09
CA SER A 150 8.17 -6.55 6.97
C SER A 150 7.36 -5.42 6.35
N LEU A 151 6.90 -4.49 7.17
CA LEU A 151 6.18 -3.30 6.72
C LEU A 151 7.05 -2.06 6.84
N VAL A 152 6.83 -1.09 5.98
CA VAL A 152 7.39 0.25 6.13
C VAL A 152 6.33 1.31 5.90
N ASN A 153 6.29 2.28 6.79
CA ASN A 153 5.52 3.49 6.60
C ASN A 153 6.48 4.66 6.30
N THR A 154 6.52 5.07 5.04
CA THR A 154 7.46 6.10 4.56
C THR A 154 7.20 7.51 5.11
N MET A 155 6.00 7.78 5.64
CA MET A 155 5.67 9.08 6.24
C MET A 155 6.19 9.20 7.67
N THR A 156 5.99 8.16 8.47
CA THR A 156 6.47 8.12 9.86
C THR A 156 7.89 7.59 9.96
N ASN A 157 8.43 7.10 8.85
CA ASN A 157 9.73 6.44 8.75
C ASN A 157 9.87 5.28 9.74
N THR A 158 8.75 4.56 9.98
CA THR A 158 8.70 3.39 10.86
C THR A 158 8.72 2.12 10.05
N GLN A 159 9.54 1.17 10.47
CA GLN A 159 9.54 -0.19 9.94
C GLN A 159 9.03 -1.13 11.03
N LEU A 160 8.17 -2.06 10.64
CA LEU A 160 7.62 -3.09 11.53
C LEU A 160 8.07 -4.46 11.02
N ASP A 161 8.92 -5.08 11.77
CA ASP A 161 9.16 -6.51 11.78
C ASP A 161 8.28 -7.19 12.84
N ARG A 162 8.47 -8.48 13.07
CA ARG A 162 7.70 -9.23 14.07
C ARG A 162 7.73 -8.58 15.46
N GLN A 163 8.90 -8.15 15.91
CA GLN A 163 9.04 -7.50 17.22
C GLN A 163 8.34 -6.14 17.23
N GLY A 164 8.49 -5.37 16.16
CA GLY A 164 7.81 -4.08 16.00
C GLY A 164 6.28 -4.19 16.01
N VAL A 165 5.71 -5.28 15.49
CA VAL A 165 4.27 -5.57 15.61
C VAL A 165 3.89 -5.83 17.06
N ILE A 166 4.64 -6.67 17.77
CA ILE A 166 4.40 -6.96 19.20
C ILE A 166 4.50 -5.69 20.05
N ASP A 167 5.53 -4.90 19.84
CA ASP A 167 5.75 -3.66 20.59
C ASP A 167 4.63 -2.63 20.35
N LYS A 168 4.09 -2.60 19.13
CA LYS A 168 3.06 -1.63 18.74
C LYS A 168 1.65 -2.06 19.13
N PHE A 169 1.30 -3.34 18.98
CA PHE A 169 -0.08 -3.83 19.15
C PHE A 169 -0.26 -4.68 20.42
N GLY A 170 0.83 -5.11 21.06
CA GLY A 170 0.80 -5.99 22.24
C GLY A 170 0.46 -7.46 21.91
N VAL A 171 0.35 -7.79 20.62
CA VAL A 171 0.02 -9.14 20.13
C VAL A 171 0.94 -9.52 18.98
N SER A 172 1.08 -10.84 18.71
CA SER A 172 1.88 -11.30 17.59
C SER A 172 1.18 -11.08 16.24
N PRO A 173 1.89 -11.09 15.10
CA PRO A 173 1.29 -10.96 13.77
C PRO A 173 0.13 -11.93 13.53
N GLU A 174 0.25 -13.16 13.98
CA GLU A 174 -0.77 -14.20 13.82
C GLU A 174 -2.06 -13.89 14.59
N GLN A 175 -2.00 -13.02 15.58
CA GLN A 175 -3.13 -12.60 16.42
C GLN A 175 -3.74 -11.27 15.97
N ILE A 176 -3.19 -10.60 14.95
CA ILE A 176 -3.66 -9.28 14.50
C ILE A 176 -5.10 -9.34 14.03
N THR A 177 -5.50 -10.38 13.31
CA THR A 177 -6.89 -10.53 12.84
C THR A 177 -7.88 -10.60 14.01
N ASP A 178 -7.57 -11.41 15.04
CA ASP A 178 -8.39 -11.52 16.23
C ASP A 178 -8.40 -10.21 17.03
N TYR A 179 -7.24 -9.57 17.16
CA TYR A 179 -7.09 -8.28 17.82
C TYR A 179 -7.97 -7.21 17.14
N LEU A 180 -7.89 -7.08 15.81
CA LEU A 180 -8.70 -6.11 15.05
C LEU A 180 -10.20 -6.42 15.14
N SER A 181 -10.58 -7.69 15.13
CA SER A 181 -11.97 -8.11 15.29
C SER A 181 -12.56 -7.72 16.65
N LEU A 182 -11.74 -7.71 17.70
CA LEU A 182 -12.15 -7.35 19.05
C LEU A 182 -12.21 -5.83 19.28
N ILE A 183 -11.23 -5.09 18.77
CA ILE A 183 -11.18 -3.62 18.97
C ILE A 183 -12.06 -2.85 17.97
N GLY A 184 -12.45 -3.48 16.87
CA GLY A 184 -13.14 -2.86 15.75
C GLY A 184 -12.23 -1.94 14.92
N ASP A 185 -12.76 -1.52 13.80
CA ASP A 185 -12.14 -0.48 12.96
C ASP A 185 -13.12 0.68 12.76
N SER A 186 -12.75 1.86 13.26
CA SER A 186 -13.57 3.07 13.15
C SER A 186 -13.70 3.59 11.70
N VAL A 187 -12.91 3.08 10.78
CA VAL A 187 -12.90 3.48 9.36
C VAL A 187 -13.82 2.58 8.54
N ASP A 188 -13.89 1.30 8.89
CA ASP A 188 -14.63 0.30 8.11
C ASP A 188 -15.92 -0.20 8.78
N ASN A 189 -16.20 0.23 10.02
CA ASN A 189 -17.25 -0.23 10.96
C ASN A 189 -16.90 -1.52 11.66
#